data_9bdc7b05cde5317b1cedb292db197864
#
_entry.id   9bdc7b05cde5317b1cedb292db197864
#
_cell.length_a   1.000
_cell.length_b   1.000
_cell.length_c   1.000
_cell.angle_alpha   90.00
_cell.angle_beta   90.00
_cell.angle_gamma   90.00
#
_symmetry.space_group_name_H-M   'P 1'
#
loop_
_entity.id
_entity.type
_entity.pdbx_description
1 polymer ?
#
loop_
_entity_poly.entity_id
_entity_poly.type
_entity_poly.pdbx_seq_one_letter_code
_entity_poly.pdbx_strand_id
1 'polypeptide(L)'
;MPWRSRACPGPRSGGNQGTLFGDVRLFVEDAETTPADTHTTTDGDHGRIEIRRHSVITDIDWLKARHRWPGLAAIGKVVRTRESRTKTSTETTYYLISDTWDAQTFARVIRAHWSIENSLHWVLDVTMREDAARNRLDNGPENIALLRKWALNIAKTENSKGSMKGKLKRAGWDNTFLEALLVNFKPI
;
A
#
# COMPACT_ATOMS: atom_id res chain seq x y z
N MET A 1 -1.07 -9.88 8.62
CA MET A 1 -0.58 -9.31 7.35
C MET A 1 -1.78 -8.92 6.51
N PRO A 2 -1.92 -7.68 6.08
CA PRO A 2 -2.98 -7.32 5.13
C PRO A 2 -2.63 -7.94 3.77
N TRP A 3 -3.52 -8.76 3.26
CA TRP A 3 -3.41 -9.35 1.94
C TRP A 3 -4.15 -8.46 0.92
N ARG A 4 -3.48 -8.14 -0.17
CA ARG A 4 -4.01 -7.33 -1.26
C ARG A 4 -4.35 -8.19 -2.46
N SER A 5 -5.61 -8.21 -2.89
CA SER A 5 -5.90 -8.45 -4.29
C SER A 5 -6.17 -7.11 -4.96
N ARG A 6 -5.27 -6.65 -5.83
CA ARG A 6 -5.64 -5.66 -6.82
C ARG A 6 -6.66 -6.34 -7.74
N ALA A 7 -7.83 -5.75 -7.90
CA ALA A 7 -8.63 -5.97 -9.09
C ALA A 7 -7.83 -5.40 -10.27
N CYS A 8 -6.94 -6.20 -10.86
CA CYS A 8 -6.44 -5.93 -12.20
C CYS A 8 -7.55 -6.33 -13.19
N PRO A 9 -7.87 -5.52 -14.20
CA PRO A 9 -8.64 -5.98 -15.33
C PRO A 9 -7.78 -6.95 -16.15
N GLY A 10 -8.07 -8.24 -16.09
CA GLY A 10 -7.47 -9.28 -16.92
C GLY A 10 -7.06 -10.54 -16.16
N PRO A 11 -7.30 -11.72 -16.75
CA PRO A 11 -7.03 -12.99 -16.11
C PRO A 11 -5.52 -13.29 -16.17
N ARG A 12 -4.84 -13.20 -15.05
CA ARG A 12 -3.56 -13.91 -14.87
C ARG A 12 -3.68 -14.83 -13.66
N SER A 13 -3.83 -16.08 -13.99
CA SER A 13 -3.85 -17.27 -13.17
C SER A 13 -2.68 -17.35 -12.19
N GLY A 14 -2.99 -17.12 -10.93
CA GLY A 14 -2.23 -17.64 -9.79
C GLY A 14 -3.15 -18.63 -9.08
N GLY A 15 -2.99 -19.91 -9.34
CA GLY A 15 -3.97 -20.98 -9.24
C GLY A 15 -4.45 -21.41 -7.85
N ASN A 16 -4.45 -20.60 -6.79
CA ASN A 16 -4.94 -21.05 -5.47
C ASN A 16 -5.77 -20.01 -4.69
N GLN A 17 -6.04 -18.84 -5.22
CA GLN A 17 -6.76 -17.77 -4.51
C GLN A 17 -7.97 -17.21 -5.26
N GLY A 18 -8.22 -17.67 -6.48
CA GLY A 18 -9.35 -17.21 -7.31
C GLY A 18 -10.71 -17.55 -6.70
N THR A 19 -10.82 -18.71 -6.09
CA THR A 19 -12.07 -19.16 -5.43
C THR A 19 -12.36 -18.36 -4.16
N LEU A 20 -11.37 -18.13 -3.30
CA LEU A 20 -11.54 -17.32 -2.10
C LEU A 20 -11.95 -15.88 -2.43
N PHE A 21 -11.29 -15.25 -3.41
CA PHE A 21 -11.65 -13.92 -3.85
C PHE A 21 -13.06 -13.86 -4.43
N GLY A 22 -13.43 -14.86 -5.25
CA GLY A 22 -14.78 -14.98 -5.81
C GLY A 22 -15.85 -15.10 -4.72
N ASP A 23 -15.61 -15.95 -3.73
CA ASP A 23 -16.52 -16.16 -2.61
C ASP A 23 -16.66 -14.91 -1.73
N VAL A 24 -15.54 -14.25 -1.39
CA VAL A 24 -15.54 -12.98 -0.64
C VAL A 24 -16.31 -11.91 -1.40
N ARG A 25 -16.07 -11.78 -2.69
CA ARG A 25 -16.76 -10.79 -3.52
C ARG A 25 -18.25 -11.05 -3.56
N LEU A 26 -18.69 -12.26 -3.87
CA LEU A 26 -20.10 -12.63 -3.93
C LEU A 26 -20.81 -12.35 -2.60
N PHE A 27 -20.19 -12.75 -1.50
CA PHE A 27 -20.74 -12.52 -0.17
C PHE A 27 -20.87 -11.04 0.18
N VAL A 28 -19.83 -10.25 -0.07
CA VAL A 28 -19.81 -8.84 0.31
C VAL A 28 -20.66 -7.95 -0.64
N GLU A 29 -20.93 -8.44 -1.85
CA GLU A 29 -21.84 -7.79 -2.82
C GLU A 29 -23.31 -8.22 -2.66
N ASP A 30 -23.58 -9.24 -1.85
CA ASP A 30 -24.93 -9.67 -1.52
C ASP A 30 -25.67 -8.55 -0.77
N ALA A 31 -26.91 -8.28 -1.19
CA ALA A 31 -27.76 -7.25 -0.60
C ALA A 31 -28.12 -7.51 0.87
N GLU A 32 -28.08 -8.78 1.30
CA GLU A 32 -28.38 -9.18 2.68
C GLU A 32 -27.20 -9.00 3.63
N THR A 33 -25.95 -8.86 3.10
CA THR A 33 -24.77 -8.69 3.91
C THR A 33 -24.70 -7.28 4.47
N THR A 34 -24.92 -7.13 5.77
CA THR A 34 -24.83 -5.85 6.47
C THR A 34 -23.44 -5.72 7.13
N PRO A 35 -22.68 -4.65 6.84
CA PRO A 35 -21.44 -4.38 7.56
C PRO A 35 -21.71 -4.16 9.06
N ALA A 36 -20.86 -4.72 9.92
CA ALA A 36 -20.92 -4.49 11.35
C ALA A 36 -20.59 -3.03 11.72
N ASP A 37 -19.69 -2.42 10.93
CA ASP A 37 -19.28 -1.01 11.11
C ASP A 37 -18.84 -0.38 9.78
N THR A 38 -19.03 0.95 9.67
CA THR A 38 -18.65 1.72 8.47
C THR A 38 -18.02 3.06 8.84
N HIS A 39 -16.97 3.45 8.10
CA HIS A 39 -16.30 4.74 8.25
C HIS A 39 -16.01 5.37 6.89
N THR A 40 -16.28 6.66 6.73
CA THR A 40 -16.05 7.38 5.47
C THR A 40 -15.03 8.49 5.68
N THR A 41 -14.06 8.57 4.77
CA THR A 41 -13.07 9.65 4.70
C THR A 41 -13.18 10.37 3.36
N THR A 42 -13.01 11.69 3.38
CA THR A 42 -13.00 12.53 2.18
C THR A 42 -11.72 13.34 2.14
N ASP A 43 -10.99 13.23 1.05
CA ASP A 43 -9.76 13.99 0.78
C ASP A 43 -9.96 14.84 -0.49
N GLY A 44 -9.55 16.10 -0.44
CA GLY A 44 -9.55 17.01 -1.58
C GLY A 44 -8.13 17.49 -1.88
N ASP A 45 -7.65 17.27 -3.11
CA ASP A 45 -6.34 17.75 -3.55
C ASP A 45 -6.31 18.03 -5.06
N HIS A 46 -5.69 19.14 -5.46
CA HIS A 46 -5.47 19.50 -6.87
C HIS A 46 -6.72 19.41 -7.77
N GLY A 47 -7.90 19.85 -7.28
CA GLY A 47 -9.16 19.85 -8.05
C GLY A 47 -9.77 18.45 -8.22
N ARG A 48 -9.42 17.52 -7.38
CA ARG A 48 -9.95 16.16 -7.30
C ARG A 48 -10.46 15.89 -5.90
N ILE A 49 -11.63 15.28 -5.78
CA ILE A 49 -12.20 14.79 -4.54
C ILE A 49 -12.05 13.27 -4.53
N GLU A 50 -11.58 12.73 -3.43
CA GLU A 50 -11.48 11.29 -3.22
C GLU A 50 -12.24 10.91 -1.96
N ILE A 51 -13.30 10.11 -2.12
CA ILE A 51 -14.14 9.59 -1.04
C ILE A 51 -13.80 8.11 -0.87
N ARG A 52 -13.50 7.70 0.37
CA ARG A 52 -13.27 6.29 0.72
C ARG A 52 -14.26 5.87 1.78
N ARG A 53 -15.07 4.86 1.47
CA ARG A 53 -15.93 4.19 2.43
C ARG A 53 -15.28 2.87 2.85
N HIS A 54 -15.00 2.74 4.12
CA HIS A 54 -14.46 1.56 4.76
C HIS A 54 -15.60 0.82 5.46
N SER A 55 -15.68 -0.49 5.27
CA SER A 55 -16.69 -1.34 5.92
C SER A 55 -16.00 -2.57 6.49
N VAL A 56 -16.42 -3.01 7.68
CA VAL A 56 -15.93 -4.22 8.33
C VAL A 56 -17.10 -5.18 8.51
N ILE A 57 -16.92 -6.44 8.09
CA ILE A 57 -17.91 -7.52 8.15
C ILE A 57 -17.32 -8.62 9.02
N THR A 58 -17.99 -8.94 10.11
CA THR A 58 -17.53 -9.92 11.12
C THR A 58 -18.27 -11.26 11.05
N ASP A 59 -19.46 -11.29 10.47
CA ASP A 59 -20.21 -12.53 10.24
C ASP A 59 -19.65 -13.26 9.02
N ILE A 60 -18.60 -14.05 9.24
CA ILE A 60 -17.80 -14.75 8.22
C ILE A 60 -17.55 -16.22 8.54
N ASP A 61 -18.33 -16.82 9.43
CA ASP A 61 -18.07 -18.21 9.89
C ASP A 61 -18.15 -19.24 8.76
N TRP A 62 -19.06 -19.02 7.79
CA TRP A 62 -19.15 -19.82 6.59
C TRP A 62 -17.84 -19.79 5.75
N LEU A 63 -17.18 -18.65 5.66
CA LEU A 63 -15.94 -18.46 4.90
C LEU A 63 -14.78 -19.17 5.58
N LYS A 64 -14.70 -19.08 6.92
CA LYS A 64 -13.72 -19.80 7.73
C LYS A 64 -13.83 -21.32 7.55
N ALA A 65 -15.08 -21.84 7.58
CA ALA A 65 -15.34 -23.25 7.39
C ALA A 65 -14.95 -23.74 5.99
N ARG A 66 -15.26 -22.95 4.95
CA ARG A 66 -15.02 -23.31 3.55
C ARG A 66 -13.54 -23.28 3.17
N HIS A 67 -12.80 -22.25 3.58
CA HIS A 67 -11.43 -21.99 3.15
C HIS A 67 -10.37 -22.38 4.18
N ARG A 68 -10.77 -22.87 5.37
CA ARG A 68 -9.85 -23.26 6.46
C ARG A 68 -8.76 -22.21 6.72
N TRP A 69 -9.13 -20.92 6.75
CA TRP A 69 -8.19 -19.84 6.97
C TRP A 69 -8.02 -19.59 8.47
N PRO A 70 -6.91 -20.03 9.09
CA PRO A 70 -6.70 -19.83 10.52
C PRO A 70 -6.46 -18.35 10.80
N GLY A 71 -7.10 -17.85 11.87
CA GLY A 71 -6.93 -16.47 12.31
C GLY A 71 -7.70 -15.40 11.50
N LEU A 72 -8.58 -15.79 10.55
CA LEU A 72 -9.47 -14.83 9.90
C LEU A 72 -10.53 -14.34 10.91
N ALA A 73 -10.55 -13.02 11.18
CA ALA A 73 -11.48 -12.39 12.12
C ALA A 73 -12.59 -11.60 11.42
N ALA A 74 -12.26 -10.94 10.30
CA ALA A 74 -13.22 -10.11 9.57
C ALA A 74 -12.83 -9.96 8.09
N ILE A 75 -13.78 -9.48 7.27
CA ILE A 75 -13.54 -8.98 5.92
C ILE A 75 -13.65 -7.45 5.95
N GLY A 76 -12.64 -6.77 5.41
CA GLY A 76 -12.68 -5.34 5.14
C GLY A 76 -13.02 -5.06 3.67
N LYS A 77 -13.92 -4.11 3.42
CA LYS A 77 -14.23 -3.57 2.09
C LYS A 77 -13.88 -2.09 2.06
N VAL A 78 -13.16 -1.66 1.04
CA VAL A 78 -12.91 -0.25 0.76
C VAL A 78 -13.47 0.09 -0.60
N VAL A 79 -14.44 0.98 -0.64
CA VAL A 79 -14.96 1.59 -1.87
C VAL A 79 -14.35 2.97 -2.00
N ARG A 80 -13.56 3.18 -3.04
CA ARG A 80 -12.87 4.44 -3.34
C ARG A 80 -13.50 5.09 -4.56
N THR A 81 -14.13 6.23 -4.37
CA THR A 81 -14.67 7.07 -5.45
C THR A 81 -13.76 8.26 -5.66
N ARG A 82 -13.33 8.48 -6.88
CA ARG A 82 -12.54 9.64 -7.29
C ARG A 82 -13.34 10.47 -8.26
N GLU A 83 -13.54 11.71 -7.92
CA GLU A 83 -14.24 12.71 -8.73
C GLU A 83 -13.24 13.76 -9.20
N SER A 84 -13.16 13.95 -10.49
CA SER A 84 -12.43 15.04 -11.15
C SER A 84 -13.39 15.83 -12.03
N ARG A 85 -12.97 16.96 -12.57
CA ARG A 85 -13.82 17.78 -13.44
C ARG A 85 -14.41 17.02 -14.64
N THR A 86 -13.74 15.97 -15.10
CA THR A 86 -14.09 15.27 -16.35
C THR A 86 -14.47 13.80 -16.15
N LYS A 87 -14.20 13.23 -14.99
CA LYS A 87 -14.38 11.79 -14.78
C LYS A 87 -14.62 11.45 -13.32
N THR A 88 -15.59 10.58 -13.10
CA THR A 88 -15.78 9.86 -11.83
C THR A 88 -15.37 8.40 -12.03
N SER A 89 -14.64 7.84 -11.10
CA SER A 89 -14.23 6.44 -11.09
C SER A 89 -14.42 5.85 -9.71
N THR A 90 -14.94 4.62 -9.66
CA THR A 90 -15.11 3.87 -8.42
C THR A 90 -14.30 2.58 -8.49
N GLU A 91 -13.59 2.27 -7.43
CA GLU A 91 -12.78 1.06 -7.26
C GLU A 91 -13.11 0.42 -5.93
N THR A 92 -13.34 -0.90 -5.93
CA THR A 92 -13.59 -1.67 -4.71
C THR A 92 -12.41 -2.60 -4.44
N THR A 93 -11.96 -2.63 -3.18
CA THR A 93 -10.87 -3.50 -2.72
C THR A 93 -11.31 -4.24 -1.46
N TYR A 94 -11.00 -5.53 -1.38
CA TYR A 94 -11.31 -6.39 -0.24
C TYR A 94 -10.04 -6.74 0.53
N TYR A 95 -10.17 -6.91 1.85
CA TYR A 95 -9.08 -7.23 2.77
C TYR A 95 -9.50 -8.34 3.70
N LEU A 96 -8.60 -9.27 3.96
CA LEU A 96 -8.75 -10.26 5.02
C LEU A 96 -8.10 -9.69 6.30
N ILE A 97 -8.86 -9.65 7.37
CA ILE A 97 -8.46 -9.05 8.64
C ILE A 97 -8.33 -10.17 9.67
N SER A 98 -7.18 -10.24 10.35
CA SER A 98 -6.88 -11.26 11.37
C SER A 98 -7.12 -10.76 12.79
N ASP A 99 -7.73 -9.61 12.95
CA ASP A 99 -8.01 -9.00 14.24
C ASP A 99 -9.41 -8.33 14.24
N THR A 100 -9.93 -8.01 15.40
CA THR A 100 -11.22 -7.31 15.54
C THR A 100 -11.00 -5.80 15.52
N TRP A 101 -11.14 -5.18 14.36
CA TRP A 101 -11.03 -3.74 14.19
C TRP A 101 -12.40 -3.12 13.90
N ASP A 102 -12.63 -1.91 14.42
CA ASP A 102 -13.67 -1.04 13.92
C ASP A 102 -13.28 -0.46 12.53
N ALA A 103 -14.23 0.12 11.81
CA ALA A 103 -13.99 0.64 10.48
C ALA A 103 -13.04 1.85 10.48
N GLN A 104 -12.97 2.62 11.57
CA GLN A 104 -12.03 3.73 11.73
C GLN A 104 -10.60 3.23 11.89
N THR A 105 -10.37 2.24 12.74
CA THR A 105 -9.05 1.60 12.89
C THR A 105 -8.62 0.92 11.59
N PHE A 106 -9.53 0.20 10.93
CA PHE A 106 -9.29 -0.37 9.61
C PHE A 106 -8.85 0.69 8.59
N ALA A 107 -9.57 1.82 8.51
CA ALA A 107 -9.21 2.93 7.63
C ALA A 107 -7.79 3.46 7.92
N ARG A 108 -7.45 3.66 9.20
CA ARG A 108 -6.13 4.13 9.64
C ARG A 108 -5.02 3.15 9.24
N VAL A 109 -5.20 1.85 9.46
CA VAL A 109 -4.22 0.80 9.12
C VAL A 109 -4.00 0.74 7.61
N ILE A 110 -5.06 0.75 6.81
CA ILE A 110 -4.96 0.77 5.35
C ILE A 110 -4.24 2.02 4.86
N ARG A 111 -4.53 3.18 5.45
CA ARG A 111 -3.85 4.43 5.10
C ARG A 111 -2.35 4.39 5.41
N ALA A 112 -1.99 3.89 6.59
CA ALA A 112 -0.59 3.72 6.98
C ALA A 112 0.16 2.76 6.04
N HIS A 113 -0.45 1.62 5.70
CA HIS A 113 0.12 0.67 4.74
C HIS A 113 0.38 1.31 3.36
N TRP A 114 -0.59 2.05 2.82
CA TRP A 114 -0.43 2.78 1.56
C TRP A 114 0.63 3.88 1.62
N SER A 115 0.79 4.51 2.77
CA SER A 115 1.84 5.50 2.99
C SER A 115 3.24 4.87 2.82
N ILE A 116 3.46 3.67 3.36
CA ILE A 116 4.72 2.93 3.20
C ILE A 116 4.94 2.55 1.73
N GLU A 117 3.92 2.04 1.04
CA GLU A 117 3.98 1.71 -0.38
C GLU A 117 4.44 2.92 -1.23
N ASN A 118 3.83 4.08 -1.02
CA ASN A 118 4.12 5.27 -1.80
C ASN A 118 5.42 5.96 -1.41
N SER A 119 5.77 5.98 -0.12
CA SER A 119 6.92 6.74 0.39
C SER A 119 8.22 5.94 0.43
N LEU A 120 8.14 4.61 0.44
CA LEU A 120 9.31 3.74 0.53
C LEU A 120 9.42 2.86 -0.72
N HIS A 121 8.49 1.91 -0.92
CA HIS A 121 8.60 0.92 -1.99
C HIS A 121 8.62 1.56 -3.37
N TRP A 122 7.70 2.47 -3.67
CA TRP A 122 7.70 3.16 -4.96
C TRP A 122 9.00 3.93 -5.23
N VAL A 123 9.59 4.56 -4.21
CA VAL A 123 10.86 5.29 -4.38
C VAL A 123 12.02 4.33 -4.63
N LEU A 124 12.08 3.20 -3.91
CA LEU A 124 13.10 2.17 -4.14
C LEU A 124 12.98 1.59 -5.55
N ASP A 125 11.77 1.26 -6.00
CA ASP A 125 11.55 0.61 -7.30
C ASP A 125 11.75 1.59 -8.47
N VAL A 126 11.12 2.76 -8.41
CA VAL A 126 11.11 3.71 -9.54
C VAL A 126 12.34 4.60 -9.55
N THR A 127 12.76 5.13 -8.39
CA THR A 127 13.88 6.07 -8.31
C THR A 127 15.22 5.35 -8.26
N MET A 128 15.32 4.29 -7.44
CA MET A 128 16.55 3.54 -7.25
C MET A 128 16.63 2.25 -8.07
N ARG A 129 15.59 1.92 -8.84
CA ARG A 129 15.50 0.75 -9.72
C ARG A 129 15.81 -0.57 -9.00
N GLU A 130 15.23 -0.76 -7.82
CA GLU A 130 15.48 -1.95 -7.02
C GLU A 130 15.02 -3.22 -7.73
N ASP A 131 13.82 -3.23 -8.33
CA ASP A 131 13.28 -4.35 -9.10
C ASP A 131 14.09 -4.68 -10.35
N ALA A 132 14.79 -3.70 -10.91
CA ALA A 132 15.65 -3.89 -12.08
C ALA A 132 17.07 -4.38 -11.73
N ALA A 133 17.39 -4.58 -10.45
CA ALA A 133 18.71 -5.01 -10.00
C ALA A 133 19.04 -6.41 -10.51
N ARG A 134 20.26 -6.59 -11.05
CA ARG A 134 20.75 -7.84 -11.66
C ARG A 134 21.85 -8.54 -10.86
N ASN A 135 22.27 -7.94 -9.75
CA ASN A 135 23.23 -8.56 -8.84
C ASN A 135 22.61 -9.82 -8.21
N ARG A 136 23.28 -10.96 -8.36
CA ARG A 136 22.79 -12.28 -7.91
C ARG A 136 23.85 -13.07 -7.13
N LEU A 137 25.07 -12.52 -7.01
CA LEU A 137 26.21 -13.23 -6.41
C LEU A 137 26.25 -12.97 -4.91
N ASP A 138 26.36 -14.03 -4.13
CA ASP A 138 26.52 -14.04 -2.69
C ASP A 138 25.55 -13.08 -1.96
N ASN A 139 26.04 -12.27 -1.02
CA ASN A 139 25.29 -11.26 -0.29
C ASN A 139 25.09 -9.93 -1.08
N GLY A 140 25.44 -9.91 -2.37
CA GLY A 140 25.35 -8.73 -3.20
C GLY A 140 23.97 -8.10 -3.25
N PRO A 141 22.87 -8.87 -3.49
CA PRO A 141 21.50 -8.33 -3.48
C PRO A 141 21.13 -7.64 -2.16
N GLU A 142 21.42 -8.28 -1.03
CA GLU A 142 21.10 -7.78 0.31
C GLU A 142 21.89 -6.52 0.65
N ASN A 143 23.19 -6.51 0.36
CA ASN A 143 24.07 -5.37 0.60
C ASN A 143 23.62 -4.14 -0.21
N ILE A 144 23.28 -4.32 -1.48
CA ILE A 144 22.79 -3.21 -2.32
C ILE A 144 21.41 -2.73 -1.86
N ALA A 145 20.52 -3.62 -1.45
CA ALA A 145 19.23 -3.23 -0.88
C ALA A 145 19.40 -2.40 0.40
N LEU A 146 20.35 -2.79 1.28
CA LEU A 146 20.69 -2.03 2.48
C LEU A 146 21.25 -0.64 2.14
N LEU A 147 22.18 -0.55 1.20
CA LEU A 147 22.76 0.72 0.76
C LEU A 147 21.71 1.66 0.15
N ARG A 148 20.75 1.13 -0.62
CA ARG A 148 19.64 1.91 -1.14
C ARG A 148 18.77 2.50 -0.03
N LYS A 149 18.46 1.70 1.00
CA LYS A 149 17.67 2.17 2.15
C LYS A 149 18.42 3.25 2.93
N TRP A 150 19.72 3.11 3.13
CA TRP A 150 20.56 4.14 3.76
C TRP A 150 20.58 5.43 2.94
N ALA A 151 20.86 5.35 1.64
CA ALA A 151 20.84 6.51 0.76
C ALA A 151 19.47 7.23 0.76
N LEU A 152 18.37 6.47 0.77
CA LEU A 152 17.02 7.02 0.89
C LEU A 152 16.81 7.74 2.22
N ASN A 153 17.23 7.13 3.35
CA ASN A 153 17.09 7.73 4.67
C ASN A 153 17.92 9.02 4.79
N ILE A 154 19.17 9.00 4.33
CA ILE A 154 20.04 10.18 4.29
C ILE A 154 19.38 11.30 3.45
N ALA A 155 18.89 11.00 2.26
CA ALA A 155 18.24 11.99 1.41
C ALA A 155 16.91 12.51 1.96
N LYS A 156 16.21 11.73 2.82
CA LYS A 156 14.97 12.15 3.51
C LYS A 156 15.22 13.13 4.64
N THR A 157 16.38 13.07 5.33
CA THR A 157 16.71 13.99 6.41
C THR A 157 17.08 15.38 5.91
N GLU A 158 17.36 15.52 4.62
CA GLU A 158 17.71 16.80 4.01
C GLU A 158 16.44 17.62 3.70
N ASN A 159 16.41 18.88 4.17
CA ASN A 159 15.20 19.72 4.19
C ASN A 159 15.02 20.61 2.95
N SER A 160 15.94 20.62 1.98
CA SER A 160 15.78 21.44 0.79
C SER A 160 14.58 21.00 -0.06
N LYS A 161 13.97 21.96 -0.74
CA LYS A 161 12.88 21.68 -1.67
C LYS A 161 13.40 20.86 -2.85
N GLY A 162 12.71 19.80 -3.20
CA GLY A 162 13.06 18.97 -4.35
C GLY A 162 12.52 17.56 -4.23
N SER A 163 12.41 16.88 -5.38
CA SER A 163 12.03 15.47 -5.40
C SER A 163 13.19 14.59 -4.90
N MET A 164 12.87 13.40 -4.36
CA MET A 164 13.88 12.42 -3.94
C MET A 164 14.86 12.09 -5.07
N LYS A 165 14.35 11.90 -6.29
CA LYS A 165 15.18 11.69 -7.48
C LYS A 165 16.12 12.86 -7.75
N GLY A 166 15.65 14.09 -7.55
CA GLY A 166 16.46 15.31 -7.71
C GLY A 166 17.60 15.37 -6.70
N LYS A 167 17.31 15.12 -5.42
CA LYS A 167 18.30 15.08 -4.34
C LYS A 167 19.38 14.04 -4.58
N LEU A 168 19.00 12.81 -4.94
CA LEU A 168 19.95 11.73 -5.24
C LEU A 168 20.82 12.05 -6.47
N LYS A 169 20.23 12.66 -7.51
CA LYS A 169 21.02 13.13 -8.66
C LYS A 169 21.99 14.23 -8.25
N ARG A 170 21.53 15.22 -7.50
CA ARG A 170 22.38 16.34 -7.04
C ARG A 170 23.57 15.81 -6.22
N ALA A 171 23.36 14.88 -5.34
CA ALA A 171 24.46 14.25 -4.58
C ALA A 171 25.50 13.54 -5.48
N GLY A 172 25.14 13.15 -6.69
CA GLY A 172 26.06 12.52 -7.65
C GLY A 172 26.98 13.49 -8.41
N TRP A 173 26.70 14.81 -8.40
CA TRP A 173 27.54 15.79 -9.09
C TRP A 173 27.93 17.03 -8.24
N ASP A 174 27.37 17.19 -7.05
CA ASP A 174 27.64 18.29 -6.12
C ASP A 174 28.24 17.70 -4.82
N ASN A 175 29.56 17.72 -4.73
CA ASN A 175 30.28 17.15 -3.58
C ASN A 175 29.94 17.91 -2.29
N THR A 176 29.73 19.22 -2.33
CA THR A 176 29.34 20.02 -1.16
C THR A 176 27.99 19.59 -0.63
N PHE A 177 27.06 19.33 -1.55
CA PHE A 177 25.73 18.80 -1.17
C PHE A 177 25.82 17.38 -0.62
N LEU A 178 26.64 16.52 -1.20
CA LEU A 178 26.89 15.16 -0.70
C LEU A 178 27.48 15.16 0.71
N GLU A 179 28.50 15.98 0.95
CA GLU A 179 29.11 16.14 2.27
C GLU A 179 28.08 16.63 3.30
N ALA A 180 27.25 17.63 2.95
CA ALA A 180 26.20 18.11 3.83
C ALA A 180 25.16 17.03 4.18
N LEU A 181 24.82 16.16 3.23
CA LEU A 181 23.94 15.00 3.47
C LEU A 181 24.54 14.02 4.48
N LEU A 182 25.84 13.70 4.34
CA LEU A 182 26.52 12.71 5.18
C LEU A 182 26.77 13.25 6.60
N VAL A 183 27.14 14.54 6.74
CA VAL A 183 27.39 15.17 8.04
C VAL A 183 26.10 15.32 8.86
N ASN A 184 24.99 15.63 8.21
CA ASN A 184 23.70 15.82 8.87
C ASN A 184 22.92 14.51 9.13
N PHE A 185 23.42 13.39 8.67
CA PHE A 185 22.81 12.10 8.92
C PHE A 185 22.96 11.69 10.39
N LYS A 186 21.84 11.64 11.10
CA LYS A 186 21.77 11.03 12.43
C LYS A 186 21.12 9.67 12.27
N PRO A 187 21.85 8.56 12.50
CA PRO A 187 21.22 7.24 12.52
C PRO A 187 20.16 7.21 13.63
N ILE A 188 18.99 6.65 13.30
CA ILE A 188 17.86 6.44 14.22
C ILE A 188 18.18 5.24 15.10
#